data_ed2fb22ae64d069a3301ef81d3845212
#
_entry.id   ed2fb22ae64d069a3301ef81d3845212
#
_cell.length_a   1.000
_cell.length_b   1.000
_cell.length_c   1.000
_cell.angle_alpha   90.00
_cell.angle_beta   90.00
_cell.angle_gamma   90.00
#
_symmetry.space_group_name_H-M   'P 1'
#
loop_
_entity.id
_entity.type
_entity.pdbx_description
1 polymer ?
#
loop_
_entity_poly.entity_id
_entity_poly.type
_entity_poly.pdbx_seq_one_letter_code
_entity_poly.pdbx_strand_id
1 'polypeptide(L)'
;MTASSSGKNRISVCDVAARDGLQSEKRIWSVAERVNLINRLANTGIQRIEAVSFVNPKRVPQMADAEKVMAQIERKVNVRIAGLALNMKGVERALDAGVDEVRYVV
;
A
#
# COMPACT_ATOMS: atom_id res chain seq x y z
N MET A 1 -9.00 5.83 -10.76
CA MET A 1 -9.49 7.17 -10.45
C MET A 1 -8.33 8.13 -10.38
N THR A 2 -8.47 9.25 -10.97
CA THR A 2 -7.46 10.29 -10.91
C THR A 2 -8.05 11.52 -10.27
N ALA A 3 -7.25 12.23 -9.53
CA ALA A 3 -7.59 13.56 -9.11
C ALA A 3 -6.61 14.50 -9.77
N SER A 4 -7.12 15.48 -10.37
CA SER A 4 -6.29 16.57 -10.83
C SER A 4 -6.45 17.73 -9.87
N SER A 5 -5.39 18.41 -9.66
CA SER A 5 -5.47 19.65 -8.93
C SER A 5 -4.82 20.71 -9.77
N SER A 6 -5.46 21.81 -9.83
CA SER A 6 -4.91 22.97 -10.49
C SER A 6 -5.07 24.16 -9.58
N GLY A 7 -4.03 24.95 -9.48
CA GLY A 7 -4.06 26.16 -8.70
C GLY A 7 -4.25 25.92 -7.20
N LYS A 8 -5.29 26.54 -6.65
CA LYS A 8 -5.46 26.67 -5.20
C LYS A 8 -5.97 25.43 -4.50
N ASN A 9 -6.72 24.59 -5.19
CA ASN A 9 -7.38 23.44 -4.59
C ASN A 9 -6.68 22.16 -5.03
N ARG A 10 -5.74 21.73 -4.22
CA ARG A 10 -5.04 20.48 -4.49
C ARG A 10 -5.71 19.34 -3.76
N ILE A 11 -6.11 18.35 -4.51
CA ILE A 11 -6.66 17.12 -3.98
C ILE A 11 -5.67 16.01 -4.26
N SER A 12 -5.27 15.31 -3.21
CA SER A 12 -4.43 14.13 -3.33
C SER A 12 -5.31 12.91 -3.13
N VAL A 13 -5.24 11.97 -4.07
CA VAL A 13 -6.00 10.74 -4.01
C VAL A 13 -5.06 9.59 -3.66
N CYS A 14 -5.43 8.83 -2.65
CA CYS A 14 -4.72 7.63 -2.27
C CYS A 14 -5.54 6.42 -2.73
N ASP A 15 -4.93 5.55 -3.53
CA ASP A 15 -5.58 4.31 -3.94
C ASP A 15 -5.36 3.25 -2.86
N VAL A 16 -6.43 2.63 -2.42
CA VAL A 16 -6.40 1.60 -1.37
C VAL A 16 -6.79 0.21 -1.88
N ALA A 17 -6.90 0.04 -3.19
CA ALA A 17 -7.31 -1.24 -3.76
C ALA A 17 -6.36 -2.38 -3.38
N ALA A 18 -5.06 -2.11 -3.37
CA ALA A 18 -4.05 -3.12 -3.05
C ALA A 18 -4.06 -3.52 -1.57
N ARG A 19 -4.55 -2.68 -0.68
CA ARG A 19 -4.67 -3.00 0.74
C ARG A 19 -6.11 -3.29 1.12
N ASP A 20 -6.97 -2.28 1.11
CA ASP A 20 -8.35 -2.42 1.59
C ASP A 20 -9.18 -3.32 0.67
N GLY A 21 -9.06 -3.14 -0.63
CA GLY A 21 -9.77 -3.96 -1.58
C GLY A 21 -9.41 -5.43 -1.48
N LEU A 22 -8.14 -5.76 -1.40
CA LEU A 22 -7.69 -7.15 -1.29
C LEU A 22 -7.92 -7.74 0.09
N GLN A 23 -7.86 -6.94 1.12
CA GLN A 23 -8.11 -7.41 2.49
C GLN A 23 -9.54 -7.94 2.65
N SER A 24 -10.49 -7.38 1.90
CA SER A 24 -11.89 -7.79 1.93
C SER A 24 -12.18 -9.00 1.06
N GLU A 25 -11.23 -9.44 0.25
CA GLU A 25 -11.40 -10.58 -0.63
C GLU A 25 -11.32 -11.90 0.14
N LYS A 26 -12.12 -12.85 -0.27
CA LYS A 26 -12.04 -14.21 0.29
C LYS A 26 -10.82 -14.95 -0.23
N ARG A 27 -10.44 -14.69 -1.47
CA ARG A 27 -9.25 -15.28 -2.08
C ARG A 27 -8.01 -14.56 -1.60
N ILE A 28 -6.99 -15.34 -1.26
CA ILE A 28 -5.68 -14.78 -0.93
C ILE A 28 -4.87 -14.62 -2.22
N TRP A 29 -4.48 -13.40 -2.50
CA TRP A 29 -3.65 -13.09 -3.64
C TRP A 29 -2.19 -13.40 -3.33
N SER A 30 -1.47 -13.93 -4.30
CA SER A 30 -0.04 -14.19 -4.16
C SER A 30 0.75 -12.87 -4.10
N VAL A 31 1.97 -12.96 -3.61
CA VAL A 31 2.89 -11.82 -3.62
C VAL A 31 3.04 -11.27 -5.04
N ALA A 32 3.23 -12.14 -6.02
CA ALA A 32 3.40 -11.73 -7.42
C ALA A 32 2.17 -11.00 -7.96
N GLU A 33 0.97 -11.47 -7.65
CA GLU A 33 -0.27 -10.82 -8.08
C GLU A 33 -0.42 -9.44 -7.44
N ARG A 34 -0.09 -9.32 -6.17
CA ARG A 34 -0.15 -8.05 -5.44
C ARG A 34 0.87 -7.06 -5.98
N VAL A 35 2.09 -7.51 -6.22
CA VAL A 35 3.15 -6.68 -6.81
C VAL A 35 2.70 -6.16 -8.19
N ASN A 36 2.13 -7.03 -9.00
CA ASN A 36 1.64 -6.64 -10.32
C ASN A 36 0.56 -5.57 -10.24
N LEU A 37 -0.40 -5.73 -9.33
CA LEU A 37 -1.44 -4.73 -9.11
C LEU A 37 -0.84 -3.38 -8.73
N ILE A 38 0.06 -3.36 -7.76
CA ILE A 38 0.69 -2.13 -7.28
C ILE A 38 1.48 -1.45 -8.39
N ASN A 39 2.24 -2.22 -9.16
CA ASN A 39 3.01 -1.67 -10.28
C ASN A 39 2.09 -1.07 -11.35
N ARG A 40 0.97 -1.71 -11.63
CA ARG A 40 0.00 -1.18 -12.59
C ARG A 40 -0.66 0.10 -12.08
N LEU A 41 -1.02 0.15 -10.81
CA LEU A 41 -1.56 1.37 -10.20
C LEU A 41 -0.56 2.51 -10.25
N ALA A 42 0.71 2.22 -10.00
CA ALA A 42 1.77 3.23 -10.04
C ALA A 42 1.95 3.85 -11.43
N ASN A 43 1.49 3.17 -12.48
CA ASN A 43 1.58 3.67 -13.86
C ASN A 43 0.35 4.48 -14.30
N THR A 44 -0.64 4.67 -13.42
CA THR A 44 -1.87 5.37 -13.78
C THR A 44 -1.84 6.87 -13.50
N GLY A 45 -0.73 7.38 -13.00
CA GLY A 45 -0.62 8.78 -12.58
C GLY A 45 -1.09 9.03 -11.16
N ILE A 46 -1.48 8.00 -10.44
CA ILE A 46 -1.84 8.12 -9.02
C ILE A 46 -0.60 8.51 -8.21
N GLN A 47 -0.78 9.36 -7.22
CA GLN A 47 0.35 9.89 -6.44
C GLN A 47 0.61 9.13 -5.15
N ARG A 48 -0.39 8.43 -4.64
CA ARG A 48 -0.31 7.66 -3.41
C ARG A 48 -0.99 6.32 -3.56
N ILE A 49 -0.34 5.29 -3.06
CA ILE A 49 -0.90 3.93 -3.02
C ILE A 49 -0.71 3.39 -1.61
N GLU A 50 -1.80 3.01 -0.96
CA GLU A 50 -1.73 2.24 0.28
C GLU A 50 -1.57 0.78 -0.13
N ALA A 51 -0.33 0.32 -0.13
CA ALA A 51 0.04 -0.93 -0.81
C ALA A 51 -0.10 -2.16 0.07
N VAL A 52 0.18 -2.03 1.36
CA VAL A 52 0.32 -3.16 2.27
C VAL A 52 -0.19 -2.80 3.65
N SER A 53 -0.36 -3.84 4.47
CA SER A 53 -0.69 -3.68 5.88
C SER A 53 0.26 -4.55 6.70
N PHE A 54 0.84 -3.97 7.71
CA PHE A 54 1.77 -4.64 8.62
C PHE A 54 1.03 -5.13 9.87
N VAL A 55 -0.03 -5.88 9.62
CA VAL A 55 -0.85 -6.48 10.67
C VAL A 55 -0.41 -7.93 10.88
N ASN A 56 -0.92 -8.52 11.98
CA ASN A 56 -0.63 -9.92 12.25
C ASN A 56 -1.19 -10.80 11.12
N PRO A 57 -0.33 -11.53 10.38
CA PRO A 57 -0.79 -12.34 9.25
C PRO A 57 -1.71 -13.49 9.64
N LYS A 58 -1.69 -13.91 10.91
CA LYS A 58 -2.62 -14.91 11.40
C LYS A 58 -4.05 -14.38 11.45
N ARG A 59 -4.21 -13.08 11.66
CA ARG A 59 -5.52 -12.43 11.70
C ARG A 59 -5.99 -12.00 10.32
N VAL A 60 -5.07 -11.57 9.47
CA VAL A 60 -5.39 -11.08 8.13
C VAL A 60 -4.43 -11.73 7.13
N PRO A 61 -4.70 -13.00 6.76
CA PRO A 61 -3.82 -13.73 5.83
C PRO A 61 -3.67 -13.04 4.47
N GLN A 62 -4.69 -12.28 4.05
CA GLN A 62 -4.66 -11.54 2.79
C GLN A 62 -3.53 -10.50 2.74
N MET A 63 -3.08 -10.05 3.90
CA MET A 63 -2.03 -9.04 4.01
C MET A 63 -0.69 -9.62 4.45
N ALA A 64 -0.57 -10.94 4.50
CA ALA A 64 0.69 -11.59 4.84
C ALA A 64 1.79 -11.21 3.83
N ASP A 65 3.04 -11.37 4.22
CA ASP A 65 4.20 -11.13 3.38
C ASP A 65 4.32 -9.68 2.86
N ALA A 66 3.87 -8.72 3.66
CA ALA A 66 3.96 -7.30 3.31
C ALA A 66 5.39 -6.89 2.95
N GLU A 67 6.37 -7.39 3.68
CA GLU A 67 7.79 -7.10 3.43
C GLU A 67 8.24 -7.63 2.08
N LYS A 68 7.76 -8.80 1.68
CA LYS A 68 8.10 -9.39 0.37
C LYS A 68 7.48 -8.58 -0.77
N VAL A 69 6.26 -8.11 -0.58
CA VAL A 69 5.61 -7.23 -1.56
C VAL A 69 6.41 -5.95 -1.72
N MET A 70 6.76 -5.30 -0.61
CA MET A 70 7.53 -4.06 -0.64
C MET A 70 8.88 -4.23 -1.31
N ALA A 71 9.52 -5.39 -1.14
CA ALA A 71 10.83 -5.65 -1.74
C ALA A 71 10.78 -5.82 -3.26
N GLN A 72 9.62 -6.17 -3.81
CA GLN A 72 9.48 -6.52 -5.22
C GLN A 72 8.78 -5.47 -6.07
N ILE A 73 8.07 -4.53 -5.48
CA ILE A 73 7.39 -3.48 -6.27
C ILE A 73 8.41 -2.54 -6.90
N GLU A 74 8.04 -1.98 -8.05
CA GLU A 74 8.83 -0.94 -8.68
C GLU A 74 8.55 0.40 -7.99
N ARG A 75 9.60 1.02 -7.47
CA ARG A 75 9.46 2.32 -6.81
C ARG A 75 9.58 3.42 -7.86
N LYS A 76 8.63 4.33 -7.82
CA LYS A 76 8.62 5.49 -8.72
C LYS A 76 8.75 6.76 -7.91
N VAL A 77 9.54 7.70 -8.42
CA VAL A 77 9.90 8.93 -7.72
C VAL A 77 8.68 9.75 -7.30
N ASN A 78 7.66 9.76 -8.15
CA ASN A 78 6.47 10.59 -7.94
C ASN A 78 5.28 9.81 -7.35
N VAL A 79 5.51 8.58 -6.91
CA VAL A 79 4.47 7.77 -6.28
C VAL A 79 4.90 7.42 -4.86
N ARG A 80 4.10 7.83 -3.90
CA ARG A 80 4.35 7.53 -2.50
C ARG A 80 3.63 6.25 -2.11
N ILE A 81 4.35 5.37 -1.46
CA ILE A 81 3.83 4.09 -1.01
C ILE A 81 3.57 4.17 0.50
N ALA A 82 2.35 3.88 0.88
CA ALA A 82 1.92 3.86 2.28
C ALA A 82 1.66 2.43 2.75
N GLY A 83 1.92 2.20 4.01
CA GLY A 83 1.58 0.95 4.69
C GLY A 83 0.79 1.21 5.95
N LEU A 84 -0.20 0.38 6.20
CA LEU A 84 -1.04 0.46 7.39
C LEU A 84 -0.36 -0.24 8.56
N ALA A 85 -0.41 0.36 9.74
CA ALA A 85 0.06 -0.27 10.97
C ALA A 85 -0.94 0.02 12.09
N LEU A 86 -1.14 -0.95 12.97
CA LEU A 86 -2.09 -0.84 14.09
C LEU A 86 -1.39 -0.81 15.45
N ASN A 87 -0.09 -1.01 15.48
CA ASN A 87 0.70 -1.02 16.71
C ASN A 87 2.15 -0.67 16.39
N MET A 88 2.96 -0.51 17.44
CA MET A 88 4.36 -0.13 17.27
C MET A 88 5.18 -1.17 16.51
N LYS A 89 4.88 -2.44 16.71
CA LYS A 89 5.56 -3.51 15.96
C LYS A 89 5.30 -3.36 14.46
N GLY A 90 4.06 -3.04 14.08
CA GLY A 90 3.71 -2.79 12.69
C GLY A 90 4.44 -1.56 12.13
N VAL A 91 4.57 -0.51 12.93
CA VAL A 91 5.32 0.69 12.52
C VAL A 91 6.79 0.35 12.26
N GLU A 92 7.42 -0.43 13.14
CA GLU A 92 8.81 -0.86 12.95
C GLU A 92 8.97 -1.67 11.67
N ARG A 93 8.05 -2.60 11.42
CA ARG A 93 8.06 -3.40 10.18
C ARG A 93 7.94 -2.51 8.95
N ALA A 94 7.05 -1.52 9.01
CA ALA A 94 6.83 -0.60 7.90
C ALA A 94 8.07 0.22 7.59
N LEU A 95 8.73 0.73 8.62
CA LEU A 95 9.97 1.49 8.46
C LEU A 95 11.07 0.63 7.85
N ASP A 96 11.22 -0.59 8.33
CA ASP A 96 12.22 -1.52 7.82
C ASP A 96 11.94 -1.91 6.37
N ALA A 97 10.66 -2.00 5.99
CA ALA A 97 10.27 -2.33 4.63
C ALA A 97 10.41 -1.15 3.66
N GLY A 98 10.65 0.04 4.16
CA GLY A 98 10.94 1.20 3.32
C GLY A 98 9.72 1.89 2.73
N VAL A 99 8.57 1.88 3.42
CA VAL A 99 7.42 2.66 2.98
C VAL A 99 7.71 4.16 3.08
N ASP A 100 7.08 4.93 2.24
CA ASP A 100 7.20 6.39 2.29
C ASP A 100 6.36 7.00 3.41
N GLU A 101 5.24 6.35 3.71
CA GLU A 101 4.30 6.82 4.73
C GLU A 101 3.79 5.65 5.54
N VAL A 102 3.67 5.85 6.84
CA VAL A 102 3.00 4.89 7.71
C VAL A 102 1.65 5.47 8.09
N ARG A 103 0.60 4.70 7.85
CA ARG A 103 -0.73 5.05 8.31
C ARG A 103 -1.02 4.29 9.58
N TYR A 104 -1.03 5.02 10.68
CA TYR A 104 -1.26 4.43 11.99
C TYR A 104 -2.73 4.61 12.36
N VAL A 105 -3.38 3.49 12.62
CA VAL A 105 -4.81 3.49 13.00
C VAL A 105 -4.94 2.92 14.40
N VAL A 106 -5.62 3.67 15.23
CA VAL A 106 -5.84 3.30 16.63
C VAL A 106 -7.08 2.44 16.77
#